data_48fb7d95356bbc936eeebd1a5d35a2cf
#
_entry.id   48fb7d95356bbc936eeebd1a5d35a2cf
#
_cell.length_a   1.000
_cell.length_b   1.000
_cell.length_c   1.000
_cell.angle_alpha   90.00
_cell.angle_beta   90.00
_cell.angle_gamma   90.00
#
_symmetry.space_group_name_H-M   'P 1'
#
loop_
_entity.id
_entity.type
_entity.pdbx_description
1 polymer ?
#
loop_
_entity_poly.entity_id
_entity_poly.type
_entity_poly.pdbx_seq_one_letter_code
_entity_poly.pdbx_strand_id
1 'polypeptide(L)'
;FKEMSIHSAINAPLTLFENIISKATWIYKPPVDATEEEKNQAKIITSMMKDMEQPWSEFVRDVLSTNIFGFSVHEKVYRKRYKSNGSMYDDGLIGWRKLPIRAQESIQKFIFSEDGNEIIGVKQNLTNLSDPYNRFANRVKNEVVLPRSKFILFRTGKHRGDPFGKSPLRDAYLAWRFLIALEEMEATGVSKDLSGLPVLYLPAQYLAADAPPEVQAIRLYYENAMRNLQMNQQSAMILPQVIDEAAKIPMFKLELLSVDGKKSFDINKIKEYYKNLIFTSLFSDVLVLGQSSTGSF
;
A
#
# COMPACT_ATOMS: atom_id res chain seq x y z
N PHE A 1 3.76 -1.47 5.69
CA PHE A 1 3.28 -2.34 4.60
C PHE A 1 1.87 -1.98 4.14
N LYS A 2 0.94 -1.65 5.03
CA LYS A 2 -0.42 -1.21 4.66
C LYS A 2 -0.40 -0.04 3.67
N GLU A 3 0.31 1.01 3.99
CA GLU A 3 0.44 2.19 3.13
C GLU A 3 1.05 1.83 1.77
N MET A 4 2.09 1.00 1.76
CA MET A 4 2.68 0.49 0.53
C MET A 4 1.68 -0.30 -0.32
N SER A 5 0.88 -1.17 0.32
CA SER A 5 -0.07 -2.03 -0.41
C SER A 5 -1.24 -1.27 -1.05
N ILE A 6 -1.50 -0.04 -0.63
CA ILE A 6 -2.52 0.83 -1.23
C ILE A 6 -1.99 1.55 -2.48
N HIS A 7 -0.67 1.76 -2.56
CA HIS A 7 -0.05 2.45 -3.67
C HIS A 7 -0.23 1.70 -4.99
N SER A 8 -0.65 2.37 -6.06
CA SER A 8 -1.04 1.77 -7.34
C SER A 8 0.03 0.86 -7.94
N ALA A 9 1.31 1.26 -7.88
CA ALA A 9 2.44 0.48 -8.40
C ALA A 9 2.67 -0.85 -7.66
N ILE A 10 2.11 -1.01 -6.46
CA ILE A 10 2.20 -2.22 -5.64
C ILE A 10 0.87 -2.97 -5.64
N ASN A 11 -0.24 -2.24 -5.49
CA ASN A 11 -1.57 -2.85 -5.42
C ASN A 11 -1.94 -3.60 -6.71
N ALA A 12 -1.69 -3.00 -7.87
CA ALA A 12 -2.08 -3.61 -9.14
C ALA A 12 -1.45 -5.01 -9.35
N PRO A 13 -0.12 -5.20 -9.21
CA PRO A 13 0.49 -6.52 -9.33
C PRO A 13 0.05 -7.50 -8.22
N LEU A 14 -0.12 -7.05 -6.98
CA LEU A 14 -0.62 -7.91 -5.90
C LEU A 14 -2.04 -8.41 -6.21
N THR A 15 -2.93 -7.52 -6.63
CA THR A 15 -4.31 -7.84 -6.99
C THR A 15 -4.37 -8.80 -8.19
N LEU A 16 -3.51 -8.60 -9.19
CA LEU A 16 -3.41 -9.51 -10.33
C LEU A 16 -3.02 -10.91 -9.87
N PHE A 17 -1.99 -11.01 -9.05
CA PHE A 17 -1.50 -12.28 -8.49
C PHE A 17 -2.59 -12.98 -7.65
N GLU A 18 -3.24 -12.24 -6.76
CA GLU A 18 -4.35 -12.75 -5.95
C GLU A 18 -5.49 -13.28 -6.82
N ASN A 19 -5.86 -12.55 -7.86
CA ASN A 19 -6.94 -12.95 -8.76
C ASN A 19 -6.60 -14.22 -9.55
N ILE A 20 -5.36 -14.38 -10.01
CA ILE A 20 -4.91 -15.58 -10.73
C ILE A 20 -4.98 -16.79 -9.80
N ILE A 21 -4.40 -16.71 -8.61
CA ILE A 21 -4.29 -17.85 -7.69
C ILE A 21 -5.64 -18.19 -7.06
N SER A 22 -6.41 -17.18 -6.63
CA SER A 22 -7.71 -17.42 -5.97
C SER A 22 -8.75 -18.05 -6.90
N LYS A 23 -8.64 -17.82 -8.21
CA LYS A 23 -9.50 -18.43 -9.23
C LYS A 23 -9.01 -19.80 -9.70
N ALA A 24 -7.81 -20.24 -9.32
CA ALA A 24 -7.30 -21.55 -9.69
C ALA A 24 -8.18 -22.66 -9.10
N THR A 25 -8.38 -23.71 -9.88
CA THR A 25 -9.11 -24.89 -9.41
C THR A 25 -8.18 -25.76 -8.57
N TRP A 26 -8.45 -25.86 -7.30
CA TRP A 26 -7.70 -26.68 -6.36
C TRP A 26 -8.27 -28.10 -6.31
N ILE A 27 -7.45 -29.09 -6.64
CA ILE A 27 -7.83 -30.49 -6.68
C ILE A 27 -6.89 -31.28 -5.80
N TYR A 28 -7.43 -32.03 -4.86
CA TYR A 28 -6.66 -32.99 -4.10
C TYR A 28 -6.67 -34.35 -4.82
N LYS A 29 -5.51 -34.79 -5.30
CA LYS A 29 -5.35 -36.10 -5.98
C LYS A 29 -4.57 -37.05 -5.08
N PRO A 30 -5.03 -38.29 -4.89
CA PRO A 30 -4.25 -39.31 -4.22
C PRO A 30 -3.06 -39.72 -5.12
N PRO A 31 -2.00 -40.37 -4.55
CA PRO A 31 -0.92 -40.96 -5.33
C PRO A 31 -1.44 -41.93 -6.39
N VAL A 32 -0.59 -42.21 -7.42
CA VAL A 32 -0.99 -43.11 -8.52
C VAL A 32 -1.28 -44.52 -8.01
N ASP A 33 -0.49 -45.01 -7.04
CA ASP A 33 -0.62 -46.35 -6.44
C ASP A 33 -1.42 -46.34 -5.13
N ALA A 34 -2.30 -45.35 -4.97
CA ALA A 34 -3.11 -45.20 -3.75
C ALA A 34 -4.05 -46.37 -3.51
N THR A 35 -4.09 -46.81 -2.25
CA THR A 35 -5.07 -47.79 -1.75
C THR A 35 -6.50 -47.22 -1.82
N GLU A 36 -7.52 -48.04 -1.72
CA GLU A 36 -8.93 -47.60 -1.68
C GLU A 36 -9.21 -46.69 -0.48
N GLU A 37 -8.52 -46.94 0.64
CA GLU A 37 -8.64 -46.08 1.84
C GLU A 37 -8.08 -44.67 1.59
N GLU A 38 -6.92 -44.52 0.97
CA GLU A 38 -6.32 -43.24 0.62
C GLU A 38 -7.16 -42.49 -0.43
N LYS A 39 -7.76 -43.21 -1.40
CA LYS A 39 -8.71 -42.63 -2.33
C LYS A 39 -9.97 -42.08 -1.64
N ASN A 40 -10.46 -42.79 -0.63
CA ASN A 40 -11.59 -42.34 0.18
C ASN A 40 -11.23 -41.13 1.03
N GLN A 41 -10.04 -41.09 1.62
CA GLN A 41 -9.53 -39.92 2.35
C GLN A 41 -9.43 -38.71 1.43
N ALA A 42 -8.97 -38.87 0.19
CA ALA A 42 -8.91 -37.80 -0.80
C ALA A 42 -10.30 -37.24 -1.15
N LYS A 43 -11.31 -38.12 -1.28
CA LYS A 43 -12.71 -37.72 -1.47
C LYS A 43 -13.25 -36.95 -0.26
N ILE A 44 -12.95 -37.39 0.96
CA ILE A 44 -13.35 -36.72 2.19
C ILE A 44 -12.75 -35.32 2.25
N ILE A 45 -11.42 -35.17 2.01
CA ILE A 45 -10.77 -33.87 2.01
C ILE A 45 -11.41 -32.92 0.97
N THR A 46 -11.62 -33.42 -0.25
CA THR A 46 -12.27 -32.65 -1.31
C THR A 46 -13.68 -32.20 -0.89
N SER A 47 -14.43 -33.09 -0.24
CA SER A 47 -15.77 -32.76 0.28
C SER A 47 -15.73 -31.73 1.41
N MET A 48 -14.71 -31.80 2.28
CA MET A 48 -14.50 -30.82 3.37
C MET A 48 -14.22 -29.41 2.82
N MET A 49 -13.43 -29.30 1.76
CA MET A 49 -13.16 -28.00 1.07
C MET A 49 -14.46 -27.39 0.51
N LYS A 50 -15.36 -28.22 -0.04
CA LYS A 50 -16.64 -27.76 -0.62
C LYS A 50 -17.69 -27.44 0.45
N ASP A 51 -17.60 -28.08 1.62
CA ASP A 51 -18.56 -27.94 2.71
C ASP A 51 -18.32 -26.72 3.61
N MET A 52 -17.27 -25.97 3.40
CA MET A 52 -16.96 -24.77 4.19
C MET A 52 -18.02 -23.67 3.99
N GLU A 53 -18.34 -22.94 5.07
CA GLU A 53 -19.15 -21.72 4.99
C GLU A 53 -18.45 -20.60 4.22
N GLN A 54 -17.12 -20.56 4.32
CA GLN A 54 -16.25 -19.66 3.59
C GLN A 54 -15.87 -20.32 2.26
N PRO A 55 -16.08 -19.68 1.10
CA PRO A 55 -15.62 -20.21 -0.18
C PRO A 55 -14.10 -20.46 -0.17
N TRP A 56 -13.66 -21.55 -0.78
CA TRP A 56 -12.23 -21.89 -0.85
C TRP A 56 -11.39 -20.78 -1.49
N SER A 57 -11.92 -20.10 -2.49
CA SER A 57 -11.27 -18.97 -3.16
C SER A 57 -11.05 -17.77 -2.21
N GLU A 58 -11.98 -17.54 -1.28
CA GLU A 58 -11.84 -16.50 -0.25
C GLU A 58 -10.75 -16.88 0.76
N PHE A 59 -10.76 -18.14 1.23
CA PHE A 59 -9.68 -18.64 2.09
C PHE A 59 -8.30 -18.50 1.42
N VAL A 60 -8.18 -18.85 0.14
CA VAL A 60 -6.92 -18.71 -0.61
C VAL A 60 -6.52 -17.23 -0.68
N ARG A 61 -7.46 -16.32 -0.92
CA ARG A 61 -7.18 -14.86 -0.92
C ARG A 61 -6.67 -14.38 0.44
N ASP A 62 -7.30 -14.83 1.52
CA ASP A 62 -6.83 -14.53 2.87
C ASP A 62 -5.42 -15.06 3.12
N VAL A 63 -5.08 -16.26 2.63
CA VAL A 63 -3.71 -16.81 2.70
C VAL A 63 -2.72 -15.93 1.95
N LEU A 64 -3.10 -15.40 0.77
CA LEU A 64 -2.24 -14.56 -0.06
C LEU A 64 -1.89 -13.22 0.59
N SER A 65 -2.59 -12.81 1.67
CA SER A 65 -2.17 -11.66 2.48
C SER A 65 -0.77 -11.83 3.09
N THR A 66 -0.20 -13.06 3.08
CA THR A 66 1.21 -13.32 3.38
C THR A 66 2.16 -12.51 2.51
N ASN A 67 1.76 -12.15 1.28
CA ASN A 67 2.57 -11.32 0.38
C ASN A 67 2.69 -9.87 0.88
N ILE A 68 1.76 -9.43 1.74
CA ILE A 68 1.82 -8.10 2.35
C ILE A 68 2.56 -8.15 3.68
N PHE A 69 2.19 -9.09 4.56
CA PHE A 69 2.66 -9.11 5.95
C PHE A 69 3.81 -10.08 6.22
N GLY A 70 4.10 -11.00 5.29
CA GLY A 70 5.08 -12.07 5.46
C GLY A 70 4.48 -13.35 6.05
N PHE A 71 3.32 -13.29 6.68
CA PHE A 71 2.63 -14.43 7.29
C PHE A 71 1.11 -14.23 7.31
N SER A 72 0.38 -15.34 7.46
CA SER A 72 -1.03 -15.32 7.85
C SER A 72 -1.35 -16.46 8.82
N VAL A 73 -2.25 -16.19 9.76
CA VAL A 73 -2.70 -17.14 10.78
C VAL A 73 -4.19 -17.39 10.58
N HIS A 74 -4.55 -18.65 10.36
CA HIS A 74 -5.93 -19.07 10.15
C HIS A 74 -6.38 -20.00 11.26
N GLU A 75 -7.45 -19.65 11.96
CA GLU A 75 -8.02 -20.50 12.98
C GLU A 75 -8.77 -21.68 12.35
N LYS A 76 -8.55 -22.88 12.88
CA LYS A 76 -9.28 -24.09 12.47
C LYS A 76 -10.59 -24.18 13.25
N VAL A 77 -11.72 -23.87 12.60
CA VAL A 77 -13.05 -24.02 13.17
C VAL A 77 -13.69 -25.24 12.54
N TYR A 78 -13.95 -26.25 13.37
CA TYR A 78 -14.56 -27.52 12.95
C TYR A 78 -16.04 -27.55 13.23
N ARG A 79 -16.77 -28.41 12.49
CA ARG A 79 -18.14 -28.84 12.79
C ARG A 79 -18.32 -30.32 12.53
N LYS A 80 -19.30 -30.95 13.19
CA LYS A 80 -19.83 -32.24 12.75
C LYS A 80 -20.71 -32.02 11.54
N ARG A 81 -20.56 -32.86 10.53
CA ARG A 81 -21.24 -32.75 9.24
C ARG A 81 -22.64 -33.35 9.37
N TYR A 82 -23.57 -32.52 9.84
CA TYR A 82 -25.00 -32.79 9.85
C TYR A 82 -25.72 -31.63 9.18
N LYS A 83 -26.80 -31.91 8.46
CA LYS A 83 -27.65 -30.87 7.84
C LYS A 83 -28.15 -29.87 8.88
N SER A 84 -28.46 -30.35 10.09
CA SER A 84 -28.83 -29.49 11.23
C SER A 84 -27.73 -28.48 11.65
N ASN A 85 -26.47 -28.74 11.32
CA ASN A 85 -25.33 -27.87 11.60
C ASN A 85 -24.92 -27.00 10.39
N GLY A 86 -25.76 -26.96 9.34
CA GLY A 86 -25.50 -26.20 8.13
C GLY A 86 -24.48 -26.85 7.18
N SER A 87 -24.22 -28.16 7.31
CA SER A 87 -23.40 -28.93 6.37
C SER A 87 -24.24 -29.37 5.16
N MET A 88 -23.61 -29.46 3.98
CA MET A 88 -24.22 -30.08 2.81
C MET A 88 -24.33 -31.60 2.93
N TYR A 89 -23.58 -32.19 3.85
CA TYR A 89 -23.49 -33.62 4.10
C TYR A 89 -24.17 -34.00 5.43
N ASP A 90 -24.49 -35.28 5.59
CA ASP A 90 -25.17 -35.84 6.80
C ASP A 90 -24.48 -37.14 7.18
N ASP A 91 -23.17 -37.16 7.21
CA ASP A 91 -22.34 -38.36 7.42
C ASP A 91 -21.72 -38.42 8.82
N GLY A 92 -21.93 -37.41 9.67
CA GLY A 92 -21.41 -37.33 11.04
C GLY A 92 -19.91 -37.15 11.16
N LEU A 93 -19.19 -37.04 10.04
CA LEU A 93 -17.76 -36.78 10.04
C LEU A 93 -17.46 -35.37 10.58
N ILE A 94 -16.21 -35.16 11.01
CA ILE A 94 -15.74 -33.84 11.40
C ILE A 94 -15.15 -33.16 10.18
N GLY A 95 -15.70 -32.01 9.79
CA GLY A 95 -15.21 -31.19 8.68
C GLY A 95 -14.82 -29.79 9.12
N TRP A 96 -14.17 -29.06 8.24
CA TRP A 96 -13.95 -27.62 8.43
C TRP A 96 -15.27 -26.86 8.26
N ARG A 97 -15.63 -26.08 9.28
CA ARG A 97 -16.69 -25.10 9.15
C ARG A 97 -16.20 -23.87 8.41
N LYS A 98 -15.05 -23.35 8.86
CA LYS A 98 -14.36 -22.20 8.25
C LYS A 98 -12.91 -22.14 8.73
N LEU A 99 -12.07 -21.41 7.98
CA LEU A 99 -10.66 -21.17 8.28
C LEU A 99 -10.40 -19.64 8.31
N PRO A 100 -11.06 -18.89 9.22
CA PRO A 100 -10.99 -17.44 9.23
C PRO A 100 -9.57 -16.96 9.54
N ILE A 101 -9.15 -15.93 8.81
CA ILE A 101 -7.89 -15.25 9.09
C ILE A 101 -7.96 -14.51 10.43
N ARG A 102 -6.86 -14.55 11.17
CA ARG A 102 -6.62 -13.67 12.31
C ARG A 102 -5.84 -12.47 11.83
N ALA A 103 -6.42 -11.26 11.99
CA ALA A 103 -5.81 -10.03 11.51
C ALA A 103 -4.34 -9.95 11.98
N GLN A 104 -3.41 -9.82 11.04
CA GLN A 104 -1.98 -9.86 11.33
C GLN A 104 -1.56 -8.79 12.34
N GLU A 105 -2.21 -7.63 12.32
CA GLU A 105 -1.97 -6.52 13.25
C GLU A 105 -2.36 -6.83 14.68
N SER A 106 -3.28 -7.77 14.86
CA SER A 106 -3.68 -8.22 16.19
C SER A 106 -2.71 -9.24 16.79
N ILE A 107 -1.85 -9.83 15.97
CA ILE A 107 -0.86 -10.80 16.42
C ILE A 107 0.28 -10.08 17.15
N GLN A 108 0.34 -10.26 18.47
CA GLN A 108 1.32 -9.62 19.32
C GLN A 108 2.66 -10.36 19.30
N LYS A 109 2.62 -11.70 19.49
CA LYS A 109 3.80 -12.55 19.46
C LYS A 109 3.44 -14.01 19.24
N PHE A 110 4.40 -14.78 18.73
CA PHE A 110 4.37 -16.22 18.75
C PHE A 110 4.96 -16.73 20.06
N ILE A 111 4.40 -17.81 20.59
CA ILE A 111 4.85 -18.45 21.81
C ILE A 111 5.62 -19.70 21.40
N PHE A 112 6.85 -19.81 21.89
CA PHE A 112 7.73 -20.93 21.61
C PHE A 112 7.75 -21.90 22.78
N SER A 113 8.15 -23.14 22.49
CA SER A 113 8.53 -24.15 23.49
C SER A 113 9.72 -23.68 24.35
N GLU A 114 9.96 -24.32 25.48
CA GLU A 114 11.06 -23.96 26.39
C GLU A 114 12.43 -24.02 25.71
N ASP A 115 12.61 -24.96 24.79
CA ASP A 115 13.83 -25.12 23.97
C ASP A 115 13.93 -24.10 22.80
N GLY A 116 12.88 -23.31 22.57
CA GLY A 116 12.84 -22.29 21.52
C GLY A 116 12.66 -22.80 20.09
N ASN A 117 12.51 -24.12 19.89
CA ASN A 117 12.52 -24.72 18.56
C ASN A 117 11.15 -24.78 17.91
N GLU A 118 10.08 -24.89 18.69
CA GLU A 118 8.73 -25.07 18.17
C GLU A 118 7.78 -23.95 18.58
N ILE A 119 6.89 -23.58 17.67
CA ILE A 119 5.79 -22.66 17.96
C ILE A 119 4.67 -23.44 18.62
N ILE A 120 4.40 -23.17 19.89
CA ILE A 120 3.34 -23.79 20.68
C ILE A 120 2.04 -22.98 20.70
N GLY A 121 2.07 -21.71 20.30
CA GLY A 121 0.90 -20.86 20.28
C GLY A 121 1.14 -19.49 19.67
N VAL A 122 0.09 -18.71 19.60
CA VAL A 122 0.11 -17.31 19.19
C VAL A 122 -0.71 -16.48 20.16
N LYS A 123 -0.16 -15.34 20.58
CA LYS A 123 -0.86 -14.36 21.41
C LYS A 123 -1.41 -13.25 20.52
N GLN A 124 -2.71 -13.04 20.61
CA GLN A 124 -3.45 -12.03 19.88
C GLN A 124 -3.91 -10.93 20.82
N ASN A 125 -3.74 -9.68 20.44
CA ASN A 125 -4.29 -8.52 21.14
C ASN A 125 -5.29 -7.80 20.23
N LEU A 126 -6.55 -7.79 20.64
CA LEU A 126 -7.65 -7.22 19.86
C LEU A 126 -7.77 -5.70 19.97
N THR A 127 -7.08 -5.08 20.96
CA THR A 127 -7.06 -3.62 21.10
C THR A 127 -6.30 -2.91 19.97
N ASN A 128 -5.38 -3.62 19.32
CA ASN A 128 -4.58 -3.10 18.21
C ASN A 128 -5.36 -3.01 16.89
N LEU A 129 -6.59 -3.53 16.86
CA LEU A 129 -7.44 -3.43 15.68
C LEU A 129 -8.13 -2.07 15.67
N SER A 130 -7.82 -1.25 14.68
CA SER A 130 -8.62 -0.06 14.36
C SER A 130 -9.98 -0.53 13.83
N ASP A 131 -10.96 -0.59 14.72
CA ASP A 131 -12.34 -0.91 14.34
C ASP A 131 -13.17 0.36 14.37
N PRO A 132 -13.51 0.96 13.21
CA PRO A 132 -14.30 2.18 13.12
C PRO A 132 -15.71 2.03 13.70
N TYR A 133 -16.18 0.79 13.85
CA TYR A 133 -17.50 0.49 14.43
C TYR A 133 -17.43 0.03 15.88
N ASN A 134 -16.27 0.08 16.50
CA ASN A 134 -16.06 -0.28 17.92
C ASN A 134 -16.59 -1.68 18.30
N ARG A 135 -16.60 -2.63 17.34
CA ARG A 135 -17.13 -3.99 17.50
C ARG A 135 -16.44 -4.79 18.60
N PHE A 136 -15.24 -4.40 18.99
CA PHE A 136 -14.42 -5.08 20.00
C PHE A 136 -14.37 -4.37 21.36
N ALA A 137 -14.95 -3.16 21.47
CA ALA A 137 -14.87 -2.35 22.70
C ALA A 137 -15.44 -3.03 23.95
N ASN A 138 -16.45 -3.88 23.76
CA ASN A 138 -17.15 -4.55 24.88
C ASN A 138 -16.61 -5.97 25.18
N ARG A 139 -15.46 -6.37 24.60
CA ARG A 139 -14.90 -7.68 24.91
C ARG A 139 -14.17 -7.67 26.24
N VAL A 140 -14.57 -8.59 27.11
CA VAL A 140 -14.00 -8.77 28.46
C VAL A 140 -12.53 -9.19 28.43
N LYS A 141 -12.06 -9.83 27.33
CA LYS A 141 -10.67 -10.24 27.15
C LYS A 141 -10.13 -9.63 25.87
N ASN A 142 -9.24 -8.66 26.01
CA ASN A 142 -8.53 -8.06 24.89
C ASN A 142 -7.38 -8.93 24.37
N GLU A 143 -6.92 -9.90 25.17
CA GLU A 143 -5.85 -10.82 24.84
C GLU A 143 -6.35 -12.26 24.76
N VAL A 144 -6.00 -12.95 23.68
CA VAL A 144 -6.36 -14.35 23.45
C VAL A 144 -5.09 -15.12 23.07
N VAL A 145 -4.89 -16.27 23.69
CA VAL A 145 -3.85 -17.20 23.28
C VAL A 145 -4.48 -18.34 22.48
N LEU A 146 -4.03 -18.52 21.26
CA LEU A 146 -4.47 -19.58 20.37
C LEU A 146 -3.37 -20.66 20.34
N PRO A 147 -3.64 -21.89 20.81
CA PRO A 147 -2.65 -22.95 20.81
C PRO A 147 -2.37 -23.46 19.39
N ARG A 148 -1.18 -24.01 19.15
CA ARG A 148 -0.70 -24.47 17.84
C ARG A 148 -1.67 -25.43 17.13
N SER A 149 -2.33 -26.28 17.89
CA SER A 149 -3.32 -27.22 17.37
C SER A 149 -4.53 -26.56 16.73
N LYS A 150 -4.84 -25.31 17.07
CA LYS A 150 -6.03 -24.57 16.62
C LYS A 150 -5.81 -23.67 15.43
N PHE A 151 -4.61 -23.55 14.89
CA PHE A 151 -4.37 -22.68 13.74
C PHE A 151 -3.44 -23.31 12.69
N ILE A 152 -3.54 -22.73 11.48
CA ILE A 152 -2.60 -22.95 10.39
C ILE A 152 -1.81 -21.66 10.23
N LEU A 153 -0.49 -21.79 10.10
CA LEU A 153 0.43 -20.67 9.84
C LEU A 153 1.00 -20.81 8.45
N PHE A 154 0.70 -19.83 7.59
CA PHE A 154 1.37 -19.66 6.31
C PHE A 154 2.44 -18.58 6.44
N ARG A 155 3.56 -18.75 5.74
CA ARG A 155 4.71 -17.83 5.78
C ARG A 155 5.34 -17.72 4.41
N THR A 156 5.75 -16.52 4.04
CA THR A 156 6.63 -16.28 2.90
C THR A 156 8.08 -16.43 3.35
N GLY A 157 8.79 -17.35 2.74
CA GLY A 157 10.21 -17.62 3.04
C GLY A 157 10.49 -18.11 4.47
N LYS A 158 11.45 -18.99 4.61
CA LYS A 158 12.02 -19.36 5.91
C LYS A 158 13.25 -18.48 6.17
N HIS A 159 13.09 -17.41 6.94
CA HIS A 159 14.21 -16.59 7.33
C HIS A 159 14.56 -16.85 8.79
N ARG A 160 15.67 -17.56 9.04
CA ARG A 160 16.28 -17.75 10.37
C ARG A 160 15.32 -18.21 11.49
N GLY A 161 14.30 -19.02 11.16
CA GLY A 161 13.31 -19.45 12.14
C GLY A 161 12.26 -18.41 12.54
N ASP A 162 12.30 -17.21 12.00
CA ASP A 162 11.31 -16.16 12.27
C ASP A 162 9.90 -16.61 11.85
N PRO A 163 8.94 -16.68 12.78
CA PRO A 163 7.55 -17.06 12.48
C PRO A 163 6.81 -16.01 11.66
N PHE A 164 7.25 -14.77 11.66
CA PHE A 164 6.63 -13.69 10.89
C PHE A 164 6.96 -13.74 9.39
N GLY A 165 7.93 -14.58 8.99
CA GLY A 165 8.35 -14.66 7.60
C GLY A 165 8.97 -13.37 7.08
N LYS A 166 9.14 -13.27 5.76
CA LYS A 166 9.66 -12.07 5.11
C LYS A 166 8.68 -11.58 4.07
N SER A 167 8.05 -10.42 4.32
CA SER A 167 7.23 -9.78 3.31
C SER A 167 8.06 -9.38 2.07
N PRO A 168 7.62 -9.73 0.85
CA PRO A 168 8.24 -9.23 -0.39
C PRO A 168 8.27 -7.70 -0.47
N LEU A 169 7.31 -7.02 0.16
CA LEU A 169 7.26 -5.56 0.21
C LEU A 169 8.49 -4.95 0.92
N ARG A 170 9.18 -5.71 1.77
CA ARG A 170 10.40 -5.24 2.44
C ARG A 170 11.49 -4.92 1.43
N ASP A 171 11.65 -5.74 0.41
CA ASP A 171 12.67 -5.55 -0.62
C ASP A 171 12.27 -4.41 -1.59
N ALA A 172 10.98 -4.18 -1.80
CA ALA A 172 10.44 -3.08 -2.62
C ALA A 172 10.42 -1.71 -1.89
N TYR A 173 10.64 -1.68 -0.56
CA TYR A 173 10.40 -0.49 0.26
C TYR A 173 11.20 0.73 -0.19
N LEU A 174 12.48 0.57 -0.49
CA LEU A 174 13.34 1.69 -0.88
C LEU A 174 12.91 2.28 -2.22
N ALA A 175 12.63 1.42 -3.21
CA ALA A 175 12.16 1.85 -4.53
C ALA A 175 10.83 2.60 -4.44
N TRP A 176 9.91 2.12 -3.62
CA TRP A 176 8.64 2.77 -3.35
C TRP A 176 8.80 4.15 -2.70
N ARG A 177 9.69 4.28 -1.70
CA ARG A 177 9.97 5.57 -1.05
C ARG A 177 10.49 6.61 -2.04
N PHE A 178 11.41 6.21 -2.94
CA PHE A 178 11.90 7.10 -3.98
C PHE A 178 10.82 7.45 -4.99
N LEU A 179 9.96 6.50 -5.38
CA LEU A 179 8.85 6.76 -6.29
C LEU A 179 7.89 7.81 -5.73
N ILE A 180 7.48 7.69 -4.46
CA ILE A 180 6.62 8.69 -3.80
C ILE A 180 7.28 10.05 -3.77
N ALA A 181 8.56 10.13 -3.38
CA ALA A 181 9.27 11.40 -3.34
C ALA A 181 9.33 12.09 -4.72
N LEU A 182 9.45 11.31 -5.80
CA LEU A 182 9.42 11.83 -7.17
C LEU A 182 8.01 12.32 -7.56
N GLU A 183 6.97 11.61 -7.16
CA GLU A 183 5.58 12.01 -7.40
C GLU A 183 5.23 13.32 -6.66
N GLU A 184 5.68 13.46 -5.43
CA GLU A 184 5.54 14.70 -4.65
C GLU A 184 6.31 15.87 -5.24
N MET A 185 7.55 15.64 -5.69
CA MET A 185 8.36 16.65 -6.38
C MET A 185 7.72 17.10 -7.69
N GLU A 186 7.19 16.15 -8.48
CA GLU A 186 6.49 16.44 -9.72
C GLU A 186 5.23 17.28 -9.46
N ALA A 187 4.39 16.86 -8.51
CA ALA A 187 3.18 17.59 -8.15
C ALA A 187 3.50 19.02 -7.69
N THR A 188 4.56 19.18 -6.90
CA THR A 188 5.05 20.48 -6.44
C THR A 188 5.60 21.30 -7.61
N GLY A 189 6.37 20.70 -8.51
CA GLY A 189 6.93 21.35 -9.70
C GLY A 189 5.83 21.83 -10.62
N VAL A 190 4.88 20.98 -10.97
CA VAL A 190 3.72 21.33 -11.80
C VAL A 190 2.90 22.46 -11.16
N SER A 191 2.67 22.40 -9.85
CA SER A 191 1.95 23.48 -9.14
C SER A 191 2.68 24.81 -9.23
N LYS A 192 4.00 24.81 -9.10
CA LYS A 192 4.83 26.01 -9.21
C LYS A 192 4.92 26.54 -10.64
N ASP A 193 5.03 25.64 -11.62
CA ASP A 193 5.08 26.03 -13.03
C ASP A 193 3.75 26.60 -13.51
N LEU A 194 2.63 26.03 -13.07
CA LEU A 194 1.29 26.56 -13.36
C LEU A 194 1.03 27.91 -12.69
N SER A 195 1.53 28.10 -11.48
CA SER A 195 1.37 29.37 -10.75
C SER A 195 2.35 30.45 -11.22
N GLY A 196 3.50 30.04 -11.79
CA GLY A 196 4.63 30.91 -12.08
C GLY A 196 5.29 31.47 -10.81
N LEU A 197 6.50 31.97 -10.92
CA LEU A 197 7.12 32.76 -9.86
C LEU A 197 6.80 34.24 -10.12
N PRO A 198 5.93 34.87 -9.33
CA PRO A 198 5.64 36.27 -9.53
C PRO A 198 6.86 37.11 -9.14
N VAL A 199 7.34 37.91 -10.08
CA VAL A 199 8.43 38.86 -9.88
C VAL A 199 7.90 40.26 -10.12
N LEU A 200 8.03 41.11 -9.10
CA LEU A 200 7.64 42.51 -9.16
C LEU A 200 8.90 43.35 -9.28
N TYR A 201 8.98 44.11 -10.36
CA TYR A 201 10.01 45.12 -10.56
C TYR A 201 9.55 46.44 -9.96
N LEU A 202 10.35 46.98 -9.04
CA LEU A 202 10.13 48.26 -8.38
C LEU A 202 11.33 49.18 -8.65
N PRO A 203 11.14 50.50 -8.78
CA PRO A 203 12.24 51.45 -8.81
C PRO A 203 13.13 51.33 -7.57
N ALA A 204 14.44 51.54 -7.72
CA ALA A 204 15.40 51.34 -6.63
C ALA A 204 15.08 52.15 -5.37
N GLN A 205 14.47 53.33 -5.53
CA GLN A 205 14.05 54.19 -4.41
C GLN A 205 13.06 53.53 -3.44
N TYR A 206 12.25 52.55 -3.93
CA TYR A 206 11.32 51.81 -3.09
C TYR A 206 11.99 50.68 -2.32
N LEU A 207 13.21 50.29 -2.75
CA LEU A 207 13.97 49.20 -2.11
C LEU A 207 15.02 49.73 -1.13
N ALA A 208 15.22 51.04 -1.07
CA ALA A 208 16.20 51.66 -0.15
C ALA A 208 15.77 51.45 1.31
N ALA A 209 16.75 51.14 2.18
CA ALA A 209 16.48 50.90 3.60
C ALA A 209 16.07 52.20 4.35
N ASP A 210 16.50 53.33 3.85
CA ASP A 210 16.24 54.68 4.37
C ASP A 210 15.12 55.43 3.65
N ALA A 211 14.29 54.70 2.91
CA ALA A 211 13.16 55.26 2.19
C ALA A 211 12.19 55.96 3.16
N PRO A 212 11.54 57.08 2.71
CA PRO A 212 10.47 57.75 3.47
C PRO A 212 9.34 56.79 3.89
N PRO A 213 8.66 57.02 5.04
CA PRO A 213 7.59 56.13 5.54
C PRO A 213 6.49 55.82 4.52
N GLU A 214 6.13 56.80 3.68
CA GLU A 214 5.11 56.66 2.63
C GLU A 214 5.56 55.63 1.56
N VAL A 215 6.84 55.66 1.19
CA VAL A 215 7.44 54.76 0.20
C VAL A 215 7.57 53.35 0.77
N GLN A 216 7.92 53.24 2.05
CA GLN A 216 7.94 51.95 2.77
C GLN A 216 6.54 51.30 2.86
N ALA A 217 5.50 52.10 3.09
CA ALA A 217 4.11 51.65 3.11
C ALA A 217 3.67 51.08 1.74
N ILE A 218 4.04 51.72 0.66
CA ILE A 218 3.76 51.26 -0.71
C ILE A 218 4.50 49.90 -0.97
N ARG A 219 5.76 49.81 -0.59
CA ARG A 219 6.53 48.56 -0.69
C ARG A 219 5.85 47.43 0.08
N LEU A 220 5.47 47.65 1.33
CA LEU A 220 4.83 46.65 2.16
C LEU A 220 3.47 46.20 1.55
N TYR A 221 2.71 47.13 0.99
CA TYR A 221 1.48 46.80 0.27
C TYR A 221 1.75 45.79 -0.87
N TYR A 222 2.74 46.06 -1.72
CA TYR A 222 3.07 45.18 -2.84
C TYR A 222 3.67 43.83 -2.36
N GLU A 223 4.51 43.81 -1.33
CA GLU A 223 5.02 42.57 -0.74
C GLU A 223 3.87 41.67 -0.25
N ASN A 224 2.89 42.23 0.45
CA ASN A 224 1.72 41.50 0.93
C ASN A 224 0.84 41.01 -0.25
N ALA A 225 0.62 41.84 -1.25
CA ALA A 225 -0.13 41.47 -2.44
C ALA A 225 0.55 40.31 -3.21
N MET A 226 1.88 40.32 -3.31
CA MET A 226 2.67 39.23 -3.90
C MET A 226 2.56 37.92 -3.11
N ARG A 227 2.60 37.98 -1.78
CA ARG A 227 2.38 36.81 -0.93
C ARG A 227 0.98 36.24 -1.12
N ASN A 228 -0.03 37.08 -1.18
CA ASN A 228 -1.42 36.65 -1.39
C ASN A 228 -1.63 36.01 -2.77
N LEU A 229 -0.95 36.50 -3.82
CA LEU A 229 -0.94 35.88 -5.14
C LEU A 229 -0.33 34.45 -5.08
N GLN A 230 0.81 34.27 -4.39
CA GLN A 230 1.43 32.94 -4.21
C GLN A 230 0.53 31.98 -3.43
N MET A 231 -0.26 32.50 -2.49
CA MET A 231 -1.18 31.68 -1.68
C MET A 231 -2.55 31.45 -2.35
N ASN A 232 -2.73 31.88 -3.60
CA ASN A 232 -4.02 31.86 -4.31
C ASN A 232 -5.17 32.59 -3.59
N GLN A 233 -4.84 33.53 -2.71
CA GLN A 233 -5.82 34.34 -1.98
C GLN A 233 -6.25 35.59 -2.77
N GLN A 234 -5.51 35.92 -3.80
CA GLN A 234 -5.79 37.08 -4.66
C GLN A 234 -5.60 36.70 -6.13
N SER A 235 -6.62 36.95 -6.96
CA SER A 235 -6.66 36.58 -8.37
C SER A 235 -6.21 37.70 -9.33
N ALA A 236 -6.06 38.90 -8.83
CA ALA A 236 -5.69 40.08 -9.63
C ALA A 236 -4.90 41.10 -8.80
N MET A 237 -4.02 41.83 -9.47
CA MET A 237 -3.30 42.98 -8.91
C MET A 237 -3.40 44.15 -9.87
N ILE A 238 -3.61 45.33 -9.33
CA ILE A 238 -3.61 46.58 -10.09
C ILE A 238 -2.28 47.30 -9.86
N LEU A 239 -1.55 47.57 -10.93
CA LEU A 239 -0.29 48.30 -10.90
C LEU A 239 -0.50 49.69 -11.51
N PRO A 240 0.10 50.76 -10.94
CA PRO A 240 0.07 52.07 -11.56
C PRO A 240 0.89 52.03 -12.85
N GLN A 241 0.32 52.59 -13.90
CA GLN A 241 1.04 52.76 -15.16
C GLN A 241 1.86 54.07 -15.13
N VAL A 242 3.05 53.96 -14.52
CA VAL A 242 4.01 55.08 -14.55
C VAL A 242 5.13 54.67 -15.51
N ILE A 243 5.36 55.47 -16.54
CA ILE A 243 6.39 55.23 -17.55
C ILE A 243 7.55 56.20 -17.28
N ASP A 244 8.77 55.66 -17.20
CA ASP A 244 9.98 56.48 -17.20
C ASP A 244 10.12 57.11 -18.58
N GLU A 245 10.02 58.45 -18.66
CA GLU A 245 10.06 59.17 -19.92
C GLU A 245 11.44 59.06 -20.64
N ALA A 246 12.49 58.82 -19.91
CA ALA A 246 13.83 58.64 -20.45
C ALA A 246 14.08 57.24 -21.01
N ALA A 247 13.60 56.18 -20.29
CA ALA A 247 13.84 54.80 -20.66
C ALA A 247 12.67 54.16 -21.44
N LYS A 248 11.49 54.80 -21.48
CA LYS A 248 10.26 54.26 -22.06
C LYS A 248 9.84 52.90 -21.51
N ILE A 249 10.19 52.61 -20.27
CA ILE A 249 9.92 51.34 -19.58
C ILE A 249 8.93 51.61 -18.43
N PRO A 250 7.96 50.73 -18.17
CA PRO A 250 7.06 50.88 -17.03
C PRO A 250 7.89 50.79 -15.72
N MET A 251 7.67 51.75 -14.81
CA MET A 251 8.35 51.78 -13.50
C MET A 251 7.94 50.61 -12.59
N PHE A 252 6.72 50.07 -12.78
CA PHE A 252 6.20 48.94 -12.06
C PHE A 252 5.85 47.85 -13.07
N LYS A 253 6.41 46.66 -12.91
CA LYS A 253 6.14 45.54 -13.81
C LYS A 253 6.01 44.26 -13.00
N LEU A 254 4.93 43.55 -13.20
CA LEU A 254 4.75 42.19 -12.68
C LEU A 254 4.98 41.18 -13.80
N GLU A 255 5.85 40.27 -13.60
CA GLU A 255 6.09 39.13 -14.50
C GLU A 255 5.91 37.82 -13.73
N LEU A 256 5.30 36.85 -14.39
CA LEU A 256 5.30 35.49 -13.93
C LEU A 256 6.46 34.76 -14.65
N LEU A 257 7.53 34.50 -13.90
CA LEU A 257 8.62 33.70 -14.43
C LEU A 257 8.19 32.23 -14.39
N SER A 258 7.94 31.67 -15.56
CA SER A 258 7.89 30.22 -15.73
C SER A 258 9.31 29.70 -15.90
N VAL A 259 9.63 28.58 -15.27
CA VAL A 259 10.90 27.92 -15.50
C VAL A 259 10.83 27.26 -16.87
N ASP A 260 11.36 27.92 -17.90
CA ASP A 260 11.56 27.31 -19.22
C ASP A 260 12.47 26.10 -19.04
N GLY A 261 11.83 24.92 -18.94
CA GLY A 261 12.45 23.65 -18.56
C GLY A 261 13.42 23.09 -19.60
N LYS A 262 14.49 23.81 -19.93
CA LYS A 262 15.60 23.28 -20.76
C LYS A 262 16.47 22.23 -20.03
N LYS A 263 16.18 21.92 -18.77
CA LYS A 263 16.71 20.76 -18.03
C LYS A 263 15.58 19.87 -17.51
N SER A 264 14.71 19.46 -18.41
CA SER A 264 13.75 18.42 -18.09
C SER A 264 14.52 17.11 -17.95
N PHE A 265 14.90 16.77 -16.73
CA PHE A 265 15.11 15.37 -16.40
C PHE A 265 13.84 14.65 -16.77
N ASP A 266 13.95 13.60 -17.56
CA ASP A 266 12.78 12.79 -17.93
C ASP A 266 12.30 12.04 -16.66
N ILE A 267 11.57 12.77 -15.82
CA ILE A 267 11.03 12.26 -14.55
C ILE A 267 10.24 10.98 -14.80
N ASN A 268 9.58 10.86 -15.95
CA ASN A 268 8.82 9.68 -16.30
C ASN A 268 9.71 8.45 -16.44
N LYS A 269 10.88 8.55 -17.10
CA LYS A 269 11.83 7.43 -17.17
C LYS A 269 12.34 7.01 -15.81
N ILE A 270 12.59 7.98 -14.93
CA ILE A 270 13.03 7.68 -13.56
C ILE A 270 11.91 6.99 -12.77
N LYS A 271 10.67 7.45 -12.88
CA LYS A 271 9.51 6.81 -12.25
C LYS A 271 9.29 5.39 -12.79
N GLU A 272 9.41 5.17 -14.10
CA GLU A 272 9.34 3.84 -14.71
C GLU A 272 10.43 2.92 -14.19
N TYR A 273 11.66 3.41 -14.04
CA TYR A 273 12.75 2.64 -13.45
C TYR A 273 12.40 2.16 -12.04
N TYR A 274 11.89 3.03 -11.16
CA TYR A 274 11.50 2.63 -9.80
C TYR A 274 10.28 1.70 -9.78
N LYS A 275 9.30 1.90 -10.67
CA LYS A 275 8.19 0.96 -10.85
C LYS A 275 8.69 -0.43 -11.24
N ASN A 276 9.63 -0.52 -12.18
CA ASN A 276 10.22 -1.78 -12.59
C ASN A 276 11.00 -2.44 -11.44
N LEU A 277 11.74 -1.68 -10.63
CA LEU A 277 12.40 -2.22 -9.43
C LEU A 277 11.39 -2.79 -8.43
N ILE A 278 10.25 -2.14 -8.23
CA ILE A 278 9.17 -2.64 -7.37
C ILE A 278 8.64 -3.95 -7.94
N PHE A 279 8.34 -4.01 -9.23
CA PHE A 279 7.87 -5.22 -9.89
C PHE A 279 8.85 -6.39 -9.73
N THR A 280 10.11 -6.16 -10.02
CA THR A 280 11.16 -7.17 -9.89
C THR A 280 11.30 -7.67 -8.44
N SER A 281 11.18 -6.77 -7.46
CA SER A 281 11.24 -7.14 -6.04
C SER A 281 10.05 -7.98 -5.57
N LEU A 282 8.87 -7.81 -6.18
CA LEU A 282 7.64 -8.50 -5.77
C LEU A 282 7.51 -9.89 -6.40
N PHE A 283 7.85 -10.05 -7.68
CA PHE A 283 7.46 -11.23 -8.45
C PHE A 283 8.59 -11.90 -9.22
N SER A 284 9.84 -11.46 -9.04
CA SER A 284 10.99 -11.95 -9.82
C SER A 284 10.87 -11.73 -11.34
N ASP A 285 11.86 -12.13 -12.07
CA ASP A 285 12.04 -11.87 -13.52
C ASP A 285 10.92 -12.37 -14.44
N VAL A 286 10.03 -13.25 -13.96
CA VAL A 286 8.97 -13.87 -14.79
C VAL A 286 7.99 -12.83 -15.35
N LEU A 287 7.70 -11.77 -14.60
CA LEU A 287 6.81 -10.71 -15.05
C LEU A 287 7.54 -9.63 -15.88
N VAL A 288 8.85 -9.49 -15.70
CA VAL A 288 9.67 -8.56 -16.49
C VAL A 288 9.89 -9.08 -17.91
N LEU A 289 9.95 -10.40 -18.11
CA LEU A 289 10.07 -11.02 -19.44
C LEU A 289 8.89 -10.74 -20.37
N GLY A 290 7.71 -10.42 -19.84
CA GLY A 290 6.55 -10.00 -20.62
C GLY A 290 6.51 -8.51 -20.99
N GLN A 291 7.40 -7.69 -20.43
CA GLN A 291 7.43 -6.24 -20.66
C GLN A 291 8.56 -5.79 -21.60
N SER A 292 9.46 -6.68 -22.00
CA SER A 292 10.45 -6.34 -23.01
C SER A 292 9.75 -6.14 -24.36
N SER A 293 9.89 -4.95 -24.93
CA SER A 293 9.32 -4.55 -26.23
C SER A 293 9.87 -5.37 -27.43
N THR A 294 10.54 -6.47 -27.17
CA THR A 294 11.15 -7.40 -28.12
C THR A 294 10.47 -8.76 -28.14
N GLY A 295 9.28 -8.90 -27.57
CA GLY A 295 8.45 -10.09 -27.70
C GLY A 295 7.70 -10.09 -29.04
N SER A 296 8.40 -10.27 -30.15
CA SER A 296 7.79 -10.77 -31.38
C SER A 296 7.54 -12.27 -31.20
N PHE A 297 6.30 -12.67 -31.20
CA PHE A 297 5.90 -14.01 -31.61
C PHE A 297 5.24 -13.93 -32.99
#